data_87a4433a803746d030719f3c70fd9a0b
#
_entry.id   87a4433a803746d030719f3c70fd9a0b
#
_cell.length_a   1.000
_cell.length_b   1.000
_cell.length_c   1.000
_cell.angle_alpha   90.00
_cell.angle_beta   90.00
_cell.angle_gamma   90.00
#
_symmetry.space_group_name_H-M   'P 1'
#
loop_
_entity.id
_entity.type
_entity.pdbx_description
1 polymer ?
#
loop_
_entity_poly.entity_id
_entity_poly.type
_entity_poly.pdbx_seq_one_letter_code
_entity_poly.pdbx_strand_id
1 'polypeptide(L)'
;RKDSIFYKRDISEVVYIENTRLKQIVHLVDGKLELQYKPCKIILMEIQSERLLQCSRNLIVNKDYIDLIDPVSRYIKLKDGYGQIDIGISFKKNFMREIRNG
;
A
#
# COMPACT_ATOMS: atom_id res chain seq x y z
N ARG A 1 -2.79 21.73 5.46
CA ARG A 1 -3.31 20.48 6.00
C ARG A 1 -2.39 19.33 5.68
N LYS A 2 -2.32 18.37 6.58
CA LYS A 2 -1.45 17.21 6.40
C LYS A 2 -1.84 16.39 5.18
N ASP A 3 -3.12 16.26 4.91
CA ASP A 3 -3.60 15.52 3.73
C ASP A 3 -3.10 16.16 2.44
N SER A 4 -3.08 17.48 2.41
CA SER A 4 -2.60 18.20 1.23
C SER A 4 -1.12 17.95 0.98
N ILE A 5 -0.33 17.78 2.05
CA ILE A 5 1.09 17.46 1.90
C ILE A 5 1.27 16.12 1.21
N PHE A 6 0.50 15.11 1.63
CA PHE A 6 0.56 13.79 1.01
C PHE A 6 0.24 13.85 -0.49
N TYR A 7 -0.83 14.54 -0.84
CA TYR A 7 -1.29 14.57 -2.23
C TYR A 7 -0.38 15.38 -3.15
N LYS A 8 0.56 16.13 -2.60
CA LYS A 8 1.55 16.82 -3.40
C LYS A 8 2.72 15.94 -3.81
N ARG A 9 2.84 14.75 -3.19
CA ARG A 9 3.86 13.78 -3.59
C ARG A 9 3.33 12.94 -4.74
N ASP A 10 4.22 12.56 -5.63
CA ASP A 10 3.87 11.69 -6.75
C ASP A 10 3.61 10.27 -6.24
N ILE A 11 2.60 9.61 -6.77
CA ILE A 11 2.29 8.23 -6.41
C ILE A 11 3.50 7.31 -6.65
N SER A 12 4.33 7.62 -7.66
CA SER A 12 5.54 6.84 -7.93
C SER A 12 6.53 6.84 -6.77
N GLU A 13 6.40 7.79 -5.82
CA GLU A 13 7.25 7.84 -4.64
C GLU A 13 6.70 7.02 -3.47
N VAL A 14 5.49 6.51 -3.59
CA VAL A 14 4.83 5.75 -2.52
C VAL A 14 5.10 4.28 -2.72
N VAL A 15 5.72 3.65 -1.71
CA VAL A 15 6.01 2.21 -1.73
C VAL A 15 4.80 1.43 -1.20
N TYR A 16 4.36 1.75 0.01
CA TYR A 16 3.14 1.18 0.57
C TYR A 16 2.62 2.06 1.70
N ILE A 17 1.37 1.86 2.07
CA ILE A 17 0.72 2.61 3.13
C ILE A 17 0.27 1.62 4.20
N GLU A 18 0.59 1.93 5.43
CA GLU A 18 0.28 1.09 6.58
C GLU A 18 -0.59 1.88 7.56
N ASN A 19 -1.74 1.32 7.92
CA ASN A 19 -2.56 1.88 8.97
C ASN A 19 -2.26 1.18 10.28
N THR A 20 -1.92 1.97 11.29
CA THR A 20 -1.87 1.51 12.66
C THR A 20 -3.19 1.90 13.32
N ARG A 21 -3.32 1.68 14.63
CA ARG A 21 -4.53 2.06 15.34
C ARG A 21 -4.80 3.56 15.31
N LEU A 22 -3.75 4.36 15.25
CA LEU A 22 -3.85 5.81 15.44
C LEU A 22 -3.36 6.62 14.25
N LYS A 23 -2.60 6.01 13.37
CA LYS A 23 -1.90 6.75 12.32
C LYS A 23 -1.99 6.05 10.98
N GLN A 24 -1.86 6.87 9.94
CA GLN A 24 -1.59 6.42 8.59
C GLN A 24 -0.11 6.66 8.33
N ILE A 25 0.64 5.61 8.02
CA ILE A 25 2.07 5.73 7.74
C ILE A 25 2.28 5.47 6.26
N VAL A 26 2.72 6.50 5.54
CA VAL A 26 3.02 6.40 4.12
C VAL A 26 4.51 6.14 3.98
N HIS A 27 4.85 4.94 3.52
CA HIS A 27 6.25 4.57 3.28
C HIS A 27 6.64 5.03 1.89
N LEU A 28 7.55 6.00 1.85
CA LEU A 28 8.02 6.62 0.63
C LEU A 28 9.40 6.10 0.27
N VAL A 29 9.83 6.35 -0.96
CA VAL A 29 11.15 5.95 -1.44
C VAL A 29 12.27 6.57 -0.62
N ASP A 30 12.02 7.73 -0.01
CA ASP A 30 13.04 8.49 0.73
C ASP A 30 12.72 8.65 2.21
N GLY A 31 11.76 7.90 2.75
CA GLY A 31 11.44 7.98 4.17
C GLY A 31 10.00 7.64 4.47
N LYS A 32 9.47 8.21 5.55
CA LYS A 32 8.09 7.98 5.97
C LYS A 32 7.36 9.29 6.21
N LEU A 33 6.05 9.27 5.98
CA LEU A 33 5.17 10.38 6.30
C LEU A 33 4.07 9.85 7.21
N GLU A 34 3.96 10.43 8.42
CA GLU A 34 2.92 10.03 9.36
C GLU A 34 1.76 11.01 9.28
N LEU A 35 0.59 10.47 9.03
CA LEU A 35 -0.64 11.25 8.89
C LEU A 35 -1.69 10.73 9.86
N GLN A 36 -2.77 11.48 9.99
CA GLN A 36 -3.91 11.06 10.78
C GLN A 36 -4.51 9.79 10.17
N TYR A 37 -4.96 8.88 11.02
CA TYR A 37 -5.59 7.63 10.60
C TYR A 37 -6.72 7.90 9.59
N LYS A 38 -6.78 7.04 8.58
CA LYS A 38 -7.84 7.08 7.59
C LYS A 38 -8.04 5.64 7.07
N PRO A 39 -9.28 5.12 7.03
CA PRO A 39 -9.49 3.76 6.53
C PRO A 39 -8.93 3.59 5.12
N CYS A 40 -8.38 2.41 4.85
CA CYS A 40 -7.81 2.10 3.54
C CYS A 40 -8.78 2.36 2.40
N LYS A 41 -10.04 2.01 2.59
CA LYS A 41 -11.07 2.23 1.57
C LYS A 41 -11.18 3.70 1.19
N ILE A 42 -11.12 4.58 2.18
CA ILE A 42 -11.21 6.02 1.95
C ILE A 42 -9.96 6.52 1.25
N ILE A 43 -8.79 6.04 1.67
CA ILE A 43 -7.53 6.42 1.02
C ILE A 43 -7.58 6.08 -0.47
N LEU A 44 -8.02 4.86 -0.80
CA LEU A 44 -8.10 4.42 -2.19
C LEU A 44 -9.09 5.23 -3.01
N MET A 45 -10.23 5.58 -2.40
CA MET A 45 -11.23 6.41 -3.07
C MET A 45 -10.71 7.80 -3.37
N GLU A 46 -9.92 8.36 -2.48
CA GLU A 46 -9.40 9.72 -2.65
C GLU A 46 -8.26 9.78 -3.65
N ILE A 47 -7.38 8.78 -3.63
CA ILE A 47 -6.21 8.78 -4.50
C ILE A 47 -6.56 8.34 -5.92
N GLN A 48 -7.42 7.33 -6.05
CA GLN A 48 -7.89 6.83 -7.35
C GLN A 48 -6.76 6.43 -8.31
N SER A 49 -5.75 5.73 -7.77
CA SER A 49 -4.64 5.26 -8.59
C SER A 49 -4.74 3.75 -8.80
N GLU A 50 -4.57 3.31 -10.05
CA GLU A 50 -4.55 1.89 -10.37
C GLU A 50 -3.30 1.19 -9.83
N ARG A 51 -2.29 1.94 -9.45
CA ARG A 51 -1.05 1.38 -8.91
C ARG A 51 -1.19 0.93 -7.46
N LEU A 52 -2.15 1.51 -6.73
CA LEU A 52 -2.33 1.22 -5.31
C LEU A 52 -3.40 0.17 -5.11
N LEU A 53 -3.02 -0.94 -4.50
CA LEU A 53 -3.92 -2.06 -4.26
C LEU A 53 -3.93 -2.41 -2.78
N GLN A 54 -5.11 -2.67 -2.25
CA GLN A 54 -5.22 -3.12 -0.87
C GLN A 54 -4.87 -4.61 -0.79
N CYS A 55 -3.87 -4.94 0.01
CA CYS A 55 -3.43 -6.33 0.16
C CYS A 55 -3.75 -6.90 1.52
N SER A 56 -4.19 -6.07 2.45
CA SER A 56 -4.56 -6.49 3.79
C SER A 56 -5.52 -5.45 4.37
N ARG A 57 -6.11 -5.77 5.51
CA ARG A 57 -7.03 -4.86 6.17
C ARG A 57 -6.40 -3.49 6.40
N ASN A 58 -5.11 -3.46 6.71
CA ASN A 58 -4.42 -2.24 7.07
C ASN A 58 -3.27 -1.88 6.14
N LEU A 59 -3.19 -2.52 4.97
CA LEU A 59 -2.07 -2.34 4.06
C LEU A 59 -2.54 -2.08 2.63
N ILE A 60 -1.94 -1.05 2.04
CA ILE A 60 -2.09 -0.72 0.62
C ILE A 60 -0.69 -0.74 0.03
N VAL A 61 -0.49 -1.46 -1.06
CA VAL A 61 0.82 -1.57 -1.70
C VAL A 61 0.79 -0.93 -3.08
N ASN A 62 1.89 -0.28 -3.45
CA ASN A 62 2.08 0.17 -4.83
C ASN A 62 2.64 -1.01 -5.62
N LYS A 63 1.88 -1.47 -6.61
CA LYS A 63 2.27 -2.67 -7.36
C LYS A 63 3.59 -2.50 -8.11
N ASP A 64 3.99 -1.26 -8.40
CA ASP A 64 5.26 -0.99 -9.07
C ASP A 64 6.47 -1.35 -8.20
N TYR A 65 6.29 -1.49 -6.90
CA TYR A 65 7.36 -1.86 -5.97
C TYR A 65 7.32 -3.31 -5.53
N ILE A 66 6.46 -4.10 -6.14
CA ILE A 66 6.39 -5.53 -5.84
C ILE A 66 7.49 -6.26 -6.60
N ASP A 67 8.35 -6.95 -5.84
CA ASP A 67 9.39 -7.80 -6.41
C ASP A 67 8.88 -9.23 -6.57
N LEU A 68 8.24 -9.75 -5.53
CA LEU A 68 7.81 -11.13 -5.47
C LEU A 68 6.54 -11.25 -4.65
N ILE A 69 5.62 -12.10 -5.08
CA ILE A 69 4.41 -12.43 -4.31
C ILE A 69 4.43 -13.93 -4.04
N ASP A 70 4.28 -14.29 -2.77
CA ASP A 70 4.07 -15.69 -2.37
C ASP A 70 2.63 -15.84 -1.88
N PRO A 71 1.74 -16.33 -2.73
CA PRO A 71 0.33 -16.44 -2.35
C PRO A 71 0.05 -17.54 -1.34
N VAL A 72 0.92 -18.54 -1.25
CA VAL A 72 0.74 -19.64 -0.30
C VAL A 72 1.10 -19.17 1.11
N SER A 73 2.28 -18.58 1.26
CA SER A 73 2.72 -18.03 2.55
C SER A 73 2.14 -16.64 2.83
N ARG A 74 1.48 -16.06 1.86
CA ARG A 74 0.75 -14.78 1.95
C ARG A 74 1.65 -13.62 2.34
N TYR A 75 2.68 -13.37 1.50
CA TYR A 75 3.49 -12.17 1.68
C TYR A 75 3.91 -11.59 0.35
N ILE A 76 4.31 -10.33 0.40
CA ILE A 76 4.83 -9.58 -0.73
C ILE A 76 6.22 -9.11 -0.36
N LYS A 77 7.20 -9.45 -1.19
CA LYS A 77 8.55 -8.91 -1.05
C LYS A 77 8.64 -7.67 -1.91
N LEU A 78 9.10 -6.58 -1.31
CA LEU A 78 9.20 -5.30 -2.00
C LEU A 78 10.59 -5.14 -2.61
N LYS A 79 10.67 -4.32 -3.67
CA LYS A 79 11.91 -4.04 -4.37
C LYS A 79 12.87 -3.21 -3.48
N ASP A 80 14.13 -3.19 -3.88
CA ASP A 80 15.15 -2.26 -3.36
C ASP A 80 15.30 -2.26 -1.85
N GLY A 81 15.01 -3.39 -1.20
CA GLY A 81 15.22 -3.49 0.24
C GLY A 81 14.15 -2.79 1.07
N TYR A 82 13.02 -2.43 0.48
CA TYR A 82 11.93 -1.78 1.23
C TYR A 82 11.22 -2.74 2.20
N GLY A 83 11.52 -4.03 2.14
CA GLY A 83 11.03 -4.98 3.11
C GLY A 83 9.98 -5.93 2.57
N GLN A 84 9.17 -6.41 3.48
CA GLN A 84 8.19 -7.45 3.20
C GLN A 84 6.90 -7.11 3.96
N ILE A 85 5.77 -7.31 3.31
CA ILE A 85 4.47 -7.05 3.92
C ILE A 85 3.56 -8.25 3.70
N ASP A 86 2.53 -8.37 4.54
CA ASP A 86 1.63 -9.51 4.53
C ASP A 86 0.43 -9.30 3.60
N ILE A 87 -0.10 -10.41 3.11
CA ILE A 87 -1.39 -10.44 2.42
C ILE A 87 -2.42 -11.00 3.38
N GLY A 88 -3.48 -10.25 3.65
CA GLY A 88 -4.55 -10.72 4.51
C GLY A 88 -5.33 -11.86 3.88
N ILE A 89 -5.78 -12.81 4.68
CA ILE A 89 -6.49 -13.98 4.19
C ILE A 89 -7.72 -13.57 3.36
N SER A 90 -8.50 -12.63 3.86
CA SER A 90 -9.72 -12.21 3.18
C SER A 90 -9.47 -11.30 1.99
N PHE A 91 -8.23 -10.85 1.79
CA PHE A 91 -7.87 -9.96 0.70
C PHE A 91 -7.14 -10.66 -0.43
N LYS A 92 -6.66 -11.87 -0.19
CA LYS A 92 -5.81 -12.59 -1.13
C LYS A 92 -6.46 -12.76 -2.50
N LYS A 93 -7.71 -13.20 -2.54
CA LYS A 93 -8.39 -13.49 -3.79
C LYS A 93 -8.50 -12.25 -4.66
N ASN A 94 -8.99 -11.16 -4.09
CA ASN A 94 -9.15 -9.91 -4.83
C ASN A 94 -7.80 -9.31 -5.22
N PHE A 95 -6.84 -9.34 -4.31
CA PHE A 95 -5.51 -8.82 -4.58
C PHE A 95 -4.85 -9.55 -5.75
N MET A 96 -4.89 -10.89 -5.73
CA MET A 96 -4.28 -11.67 -6.81
C MET A 96 -4.99 -11.44 -8.15
N ARG A 97 -6.31 -11.26 -8.12
CA ARG A 97 -7.06 -10.95 -9.33
C ARG A 97 -6.62 -9.63 -9.93
N GLU A 98 -6.46 -8.59 -9.10
CA GLU A 98 -6.03 -7.27 -9.56
C GLU A 98 -4.61 -7.32 -10.13
N ILE A 99 -3.74 -8.09 -9.49
CA ILE A 99 -2.36 -8.26 -9.99
C ILE A 99 -2.35 -8.91 -11.37
N ARG A 100 -3.18 -9.94 -11.59
CA ARG A 100 -3.24 -10.63 -12.88
C ARG A 100 -3.84 -9.78 -13.97
N ASN A 101 -4.79 -8.93 -13.61
CA ASN A 101 -5.49 -8.09 -14.60
C ASN A 101 -4.75 -6.79 -14.89
N GLY A 102 -3.81 -6.44 -14.04
CA GLY A 102 -3.02 -5.24 -14.21
C GLY A 102 -1.68 -5.50 -14.83
#